data_f97f91195c1518ccd779a67a6c66d3d7
#
_entry.id   f97f91195c1518ccd779a67a6c66d3d7
#
_cell.length_a   1.000
_cell.length_b   1.000
_cell.length_c   1.000
_cell.angle_alpha   90.00
_cell.angle_beta   90.00
_cell.angle_gamma   90.00
#
_symmetry.space_group_name_H-M   'P 1'
#
loop_
_entity.id
_entity.type
_entity.pdbx_description
1 polymer ?
#
loop_
_entity_poly.entity_id
_entity_poly.type
_entity_poly.pdbx_seq_one_letter_code
_entity_poly.pdbx_strand_id
1 'polypeptide(L)'
;DMLDATARELWRCLDVIDALDWHKDPRMEDLEATLIDCAGHPRLATFADAGFYMATINGIARKIDLTLDPPEQRREIGTCELCATMLTAGAADQWVTCPVCGREQRAQTVKLRRLKTLCWDDSRRGSAAEIAEAFTDAGIPVRRGTLNVWVNRGKLPSSPQGLAYCDVYRLVIGGAA
;
A
#
# COMPACT_ATOMS: atom_id res chain seq x y z
N ASP A 1 8.87 23.82 0.81
CA ASP A 1 9.49 24.64 -0.23
C ASP A 1 8.61 24.89 -1.46
N MET A 2 8.11 23.85 -2.17
CA MET A 2 7.31 24.04 -3.37
C MET A 2 5.88 24.54 -3.06
N LEU A 3 5.24 24.02 -2.01
CA LEU A 3 3.92 24.47 -1.57
C LEU A 3 3.97 25.95 -1.11
N ASP A 4 4.96 26.29 -0.31
CA ASP A 4 5.20 27.64 0.17
C ASP A 4 5.45 28.63 -1.00
N ALA A 5 6.28 28.27 -1.96
CA ALA A 5 6.52 29.08 -3.16
C ALA A 5 5.21 29.30 -3.98
N THR A 6 4.41 28.25 -4.16
CA THR A 6 3.16 28.33 -4.90
C THR A 6 2.11 29.19 -4.17
N ALA A 7 2.01 29.05 -2.85
CA ALA A 7 1.09 29.86 -2.03
C ALA A 7 1.46 31.33 -2.05
N ARG A 8 2.73 31.65 -1.93
CA ARG A 8 3.23 33.05 -2.02
C ARG A 8 3.01 33.66 -3.40
N GLU A 9 3.20 32.88 -4.45
CA GLU A 9 2.95 33.34 -5.82
C GLU A 9 1.47 33.61 -6.05
N LEU A 10 0.57 32.71 -5.61
CA LEU A 10 -0.87 32.93 -5.66
C LEU A 10 -1.27 34.18 -4.90
N TRP A 11 -0.75 34.35 -3.68
CA TRP A 11 -1.05 35.53 -2.87
C TRP A 11 -0.65 36.83 -3.60
N ARG A 12 0.57 36.89 -4.17
CA ARG A 12 1.04 38.03 -4.98
C ARG A 12 0.12 38.30 -6.18
N CYS A 13 -0.36 37.27 -6.86
CA CYS A 13 -1.28 37.40 -7.98
C CYS A 13 -2.65 37.92 -7.56
N LEU A 14 -3.12 37.57 -6.36
CA LEU A 14 -4.41 38.04 -5.84
C LEU A 14 -4.35 39.49 -5.39
N ASP A 15 -3.23 39.94 -4.86
CA ASP A 15 -3.04 41.28 -4.25
C ASP A 15 -2.51 42.35 -5.23
N VAL A 16 -2.14 41.95 -6.45
CA VAL A 16 -1.46 42.79 -7.47
C VAL A 16 -2.23 44.04 -7.90
N ILE A 17 -3.51 44.23 -7.54
CA ILE A 17 -4.24 45.48 -7.91
C ILE A 17 -3.94 46.63 -6.95
N ASP A 18 -3.51 46.39 -5.77
CA ASP A 18 -2.99 47.42 -4.85
C ASP A 18 -1.47 47.58 -4.95
N ALA A 19 -0.91 47.37 -6.14
CA ALA A 19 0.54 47.38 -6.46
C ALA A 19 1.26 48.71 -6.23
N LEU A 20 0.58 49.69 -5.63
CA LEU A 20 1.26 50.89 -5.08
C LEU A 20 1.83 50.66 -3.68
N ASP A 21 1.49 49.56 -3.03
CA ASP A 21 1.94 49.20 -1.67
C ASP A 21 2.86 47.95 -1.69
N TRP A 22 3.83 47.93 -2.60
CA TRP A 22 4.85 46.86 -2.71
C TRP A 22 5.71 46.70 -1.44
N HIS A 23 5.52 47.55 -0.43
CA HIS A 23 6.13 47.43 0.89
C HIS A 23 5.49 46.42 1.81
N LYS A 24 4.30 45.90 1.44
CA LYS A 24 3.71 44.74 2.08
C LYS A 24 4.12 43.46 1.36
N ASP A 25 5.41 43.26 1.17
CA ASP A 25 5.89 41.88 0.94
C ASP A 25 5.51 41.10 2.20
N PRO A 26 4.54 40.17 2.14
CA PRO A 26 4.26 39.35 3.28
C PRO A 26 5.50 38.51 3.49
N ARG A 27 6.31 38.90 4.44
CA ARG A 27 7.25 37.97 5.06
C ARG A 27 6.38 36.97 5.80
N MET A 28 5.74 36.11 5.01
CA MET A 28 4.90 35.08 5.56
C MET A 28 5.83 34.03 6.14
N GLU A 29 6.07 34.20 7.40
CA GLU A 29 6.82 33.25 8.23
C GLU A 29 5.99 31.97 8.40
N ASP A 30 4.69 32.02 8.06
CA ASP A 30 3.75 30.92 8.25
C ASP A 30 2.98 30.61 6.95
N LEU A 31 3.23 29.40 6.42
CA LEU A 31 2.55 28.87 5.25
C LEU A 31 1.04 28.71 5.47
N GLU A 32 0.63 28.34 6.69
CA GLU A 32 -0.79 28.16 7.04
C GLU A 32 -1.54 29.48 6.94
N ALA A 33 -0.97 30.54 7.49
CA ALA A 33 -1.54 31.91 7.38
C ALA A 33 -1.67 32.34 5.92
N THR A 34 -0.63 32.07 5.09
CA THR A 34 -0.68 32.39 3.65
C THR A 34 -1.83 31.69 2.94
N LEU A 35 -2.02 30.39 3.21
CA LEU A 35 -3.08 29.61 2.57
C LEU A 35 -4.45 30.06 3.02
N ILE A 36 -4.63 30.41 4.31
CA ILE A 36 -5.88 30.95 4.85
C ILE A 36 -6.22 32.29 4.21
N ASP A 37 -5.25 33.19 4.09
CA ASP A 37 -5.43 34.51 3.45
C ASP A 37 -5.78 34.36 1.98
N CYS A 38 -5.11 33.48 1.24
CA CYS A 38 -5.45 33.17 -0.16
C CYS A 38 -6.88 32.63 -0.26
N ALA A 39 -7.28 31.70 0.60
CA ALA A 39 -8.61 31.08 0.58
C ALA A 39 -9.73 32.06 0.90
N GLY A 40 -9.48 33.02 1.80
CA GLY A 40 -10.41 34.09 2.18
C GLY A 40 -10.41 35.31 1.25
N HIS A 41 -9.50 35.34 0.27
CA HIS A 41 -9.31 36.52 -0.56
C HIS A 41 -10.50 36.78 -1.52
N PRO A 42 -11.14 37.98 -1.50
CA PRO A 42 -12.36 38.24 -2.27
C PRO A 42 -12.17 38.10 -3.78
N ARG A 43 -10.96 38.26 -4.29
CA ARG A 43 -10.65 38.15 -5.72
C ARG A 43 -10.38 36.72 -6.17
N LEU A 44 -10.20 35.76 -5.27
CA LEU A 44 -9.89 34.38 -5.66
C LEU A 44 -10.95 33.81 -6.63
N ALA A 45 -12.23 34.06 -6.35
CA ALA A 45 -13.33 33.56 -7.18
C ALA A 45 -13.36 34.13 -8.60
N THR A 46 -12.80 35.31 -8.83
CA THR A 46 -12.76 35.99 -10.13
C THR A 46 -11.40 35.97 -10.81
N PHE A 47 -10.40 35.42 -10.13
CA PHE A 47 -9.04 35.30 -10.67
C PHE A 47 -8.97 34.22 -11.73
N ALA A 48 -8.54 34.59 -12.95
CA ALA A 48 -8.55 33.70 -14.11
C ALA A 48 -7.77 32.37 -13.89
N ASP A 49 -6.65 32.46 -13.20
CA ASP A 49 -5.77 31.32 -12.97
C ASP A 49 -6.02 30.60 -11.61
N ALA A 50 -7.08 30.96 -10.89
CA ALA A 50 -7.42 30.37 -9.60
C ALA A 50 -7.46 28.82 -9.66
N GLY A 51 -8.06 28.28 -10.72
CA GLY A 51 -8.14 26.83 -10.94
C GLY A 51 -6.77 26.14 -11.03
N PHE A 52 -5.82 26.77 -11.70
CA PHE A 52 -4.44 26.26 -11.82
C PHE A 52 -3.74 26.22 -10.45
N TYR A 53 -3.79 27.33 -9.71
CA TYR A 53 -3.15 27.38 -8.38
C TYR A 53 -3.79 26.42 -7.39
N MET A 54 -5.12 26.35 -7.35
CA MET A 54 -5.85 25.41 -6.48
C MET A 54 -5.51 23.95 -6.81
N ALA A 55 -5.44 23.59 -8.10
CA ALA A 55 -5.06 22.25 -8.51
C ALA A 55 -3.60 21.92 -8.11
N THR A 56 -2.69 22.88 -8.25
CA THR A 56 -1.29 22.73 -7.89
C THR A 56 -1.12 22.56 -6.38
N ILE A 57 -1.75 23.40 -5.56
CA ILE A 57 -1.71 23.33 -4.09
C ILE A 57 -2.27 21.98 -3.60
N ASN A 58 -3.47 21.60 -4.11
CA ASN A 58 -4.08 20.32 -3.76
C ASN A 58 -3.23 19.12 -4.20
N GLY A 59 -2.58 19.20 -5.36
CA GLY A 59 -1.67 18.16 -5.84
C GLY A 59 -0.43 17.99 -4.95
N ILE A 60 0.12 19.09 -4.44
CA ILE A 60 1.26 19.08 -3.54
C ILE A 60 0.83 18.55 -2.16
N ALA A 61 -0.28 19.06 -1.61
CA ALA A 61 -0.83 18.61 -0.34
C ALA A 61 -1.08 17.10 -0.35
N ARG A 62 -1.72 16.59 -1.41
CA ARG A 62 -1.94 15.14 -1.58
C ARG A 62 -0.65 14.33 -1.63
N LYS A 63 0.43 14.86 -2.25
CA LYS A 63 1.73 14.19 -2.23
C LYS A 63 2.34 14.13 -0.82
N ILE A 64 2.17 15.19 -0.05
CA ILE A 64 2.61 15.26 1.34
C ILE A 64 1.85 14.22 2.16
N ASP A 65 0.51 14.18 2.06
CA ASP A 65 -0.33 13.21 2.74
C ASP A 65 0.08 11.76 2.42
N LEU A 66 0.27 11.45 1.13
CA LEU A 66 0.72 10.11 0.69
C LEU A 66 2.14 9.75 1.18
N THR A 67 2.95 10.74 1.54
CA THR A 67 4.31 10.54 2.06
C THR A 67 4.30 10.36 3.57
N LEU A 68 3.49 11.15 4.28
CA LEU A 68 3.39 11.13 5.74
C LEU A 68 2.52 9.97 6.24
N ASP A 69 1.41 9.71 5.52
CA ASP A 69 0.47 8.64 5.84
C ASP A 69 0.16 7.85 4.54
N PRO A 70 1.11 7.02 4.07
CA PRO A 70 0.89 6.23 2.87
C PRO A 70 -0.27 5.26 3.10
N PRO A 71 -1.18 5.12 2.11
CA PRO A 71 -2.29 4.19 2.23
C PRO A 71 -1.76 2.79 2.52
N GLU A 72 -2.40 2.11 3.47
CA GLU A 72 -2.02 0.76 3.85
C GLU A 72 -1.98 -0.15 2.61
N GLN A 73 -0.82 -0.79 2.40
CA GLN A 73 -0.65 -1.73 1.29
C GLN A 73 -1.48 -2.98 1.56
N ARG A 74 -2.64 -3.06 0.91
CA ARG A 74 -3.47 -4.27 0.95
C ARG A 74 -2.95 -5.28 -0.07
N ARG A 75 -2.75 -6.52 0.39
CA ARG A 75 -2.29 -7.63 -0.46
C ARG A 75 -3.40 -8.66 -0.63
N GLU A 76 -3.41 -9.34 -1.75
CA GLU A 76 -4.31 -10.47 -1.99
C GLU A 76 -3.95 -11.63 -1.06
N ILE A 77 -4.89 -12.02 -0.20
CA ILE A 77 -4.69 -13.07 0.79
C ILE A 77 -5.34 -14.40 0.42
N GLY A 78 -6.25 -14.42 -0.54
CA GLY A 78 -6.97 -15.61 -1.01
C GLY A 78 -8.40 -15.29 -1.37
N THR A 79 -9.23 -16.33 -1.53
CA THR A 79 -10.60 -16.20 -1.99
C THR A 79 -11.62 -16.37 -0.87
N CYS A 80 -12.78 -15.72 -1.01
CA CYS A 80 -13.91 -15.90 -0.13
C CYS A 80 -14.42 -17.35 -0.20
N GLU A 81 -14.75 -17.94 0.94
CA GLU A 81 -15.23 -19.32 1.00
C GLU A 81 -16.64 -19.50 0.40
N LEU A 82 -17.44 -18.42 0.34
CA LEU A 82 -18.82 -18.49 -0.12
C LEU A 82 -18.96 -18.16 -1.60
N CYS A 83 -18.31 -17.08 -2.08
CA CYS A 83 -18.50 -16.59 -3.45
C CYS A 83 -17.21 -16.58 -4.30
N ALA A 84 -16.12 -17.13 -3.77
CA ALA A 84 -14.82 -17.21 -4.43
C ALA A 84 -14.20 -15.84 -4.87
N THR A 85 -14.77 -14.71 -4.45
CA THR A 85 -14.20 -13.39 -4.72
C THR A 85 -12.83 -13.25 -4.05
N MET A 86 -11.87 -12.66 -4.75
CA MET A 86 -10.54 -12.36 -4.21
C MET A 86 -10.65 -11.38 -3.04
N LEU A 87 -10.01 -11.71 -1.93
CA LEU A 87 -9.96 -10.89 -0.72
C LEU A 87 -8.58 -10.28 -0.55
N THR A 88 -8.57 -9.02 -0.11
CA THR A 88 -7.35 -8.29 0.21
C THR A 88 -7.32 -7.91 1.68
N ALA A 89 -6.14 -7.88 2.27
CA ALA A 89 -5.93 -7.47 3.65
C ALA A 89 -4.67 -6.62 3.79
N GLY A 90 -4.69 -5.69 4.74
CA GLY A 90 -3.51 -5.04 5.26
C GLY A 90 -2.69 -5.96 6.17
N ALA A 91 -1.50 -5.50 6.56
CA ALA A 91 -0.59 -6.30 7.39
C ALA A 91 -1.17 -6.58 8.79
N ALA A 92 -1.93 -5.63 9.34
CA ALA A 92 -2.52 -5.70 10.68
C ALA A 92 -3.95 -6.29 10.71
N ASP A 93 -4.57 -6.52 9.55
CA ASP A 93 -5.96 -6.98 9.48
C ASP A 93 -6.10 -8.41 10.04
N GLN A 94 -6.83 -8.54 11.12
CA GLN A 94 -7.21 -9.85 11.67
C GLN A 94 -8.46 -10.43 11.01
N TRP A 95 -9.35 -9.56 10.53
CA TRP A 95 -10.61 -9.91 9.90
C TRP A 95 -10.76 -9.20 8.56
N VAL A 96 -11.43 -9.85 7.62
CA VAL A 96 -11.72 -9.32 6.30
C VAL A 96 -13.17 -9.60 5.94
N THR A 97 -13.84 -8.57 5.42
CA THR A 97 -15.22 -8.68 4.94
C THR A 97 -15.22 -8.77 3.42
N CYS A 98 -15.93 -9.75 2.88
CA CYS A 98 -16.05 -9.91 1.44
C CYS A 98 -16.89 -8.77 0.85
N PRO A 99 -16.39 -8.03 -0.16
CA PRO A 99 -17.10 -6.88 -0.72
C PRO A 99 -18.34 -7.30 -1.53
N VAL A 100 -18.46 -8.57 -1.91
CA VAL A 100 -19.58 -9.08 -2.73
C VAL A 100 -20.69 -9.70 -1.88
N CYS A 101 -20.36 -10.59 -0.94
CA CYS A 101 -21.37 -11.32 -0.17
C CYS A 101 -21.46 -10.89 1.30
N GLY A 102 -20.68 -9.91 1.74
CA GLY A 102 -20.66 -9.41 3.11
C GLY A 102 -20.10 -10.39 4.17
N ARG A 103 -19.64 -11.59 3.75
CA ARG A 103 -19.10 -12.59 4.68
C ARG A 103 -17.83 -12.08 5.36
N GLU A 104 -17.81 -12.10 6.68
CA GLU A 104 -16.64 -11.83 7.48
C GLU A 104 -15.83 -13.10 7.76
N GLN A 105 -14.52 -13.04 7.58
CA GLN A 105 -13.61 -14.17 7.74
C GLN A 105 -12.31 -13.73 8.41
N ARG A 106 -11.69 -14.62 9.18
CA ARG A 106 -10.34 -14.35 9.70
C ARG A 106 -9.33 -14.35 8.55
N ALA A 107 -8.52 -13.28 8.43
CA ALA A 107 -7.48 -13.15 7.40
C ALA A 107 -6.54 -14.37 7.40
N GLN A 108 -6.15 -14.84 8.58
CA GLN A 108 -5.30 -16.03 8.75
C GLN A 108 -5.93 -17.30 8.17
N THR A 109 -7.24 -17.50 8.34
CA THR A 109 -7.96 -18.67 7.79
C THR A 109 -7.99 -18.63 6.27
N VAL A 110 -8.16 -17.44 5.69
CA VAL A 110 -8.14 -17.23 4.24
C VAL A 110 -6.75 -17.54 3.67
N LYS A 111 -5.69 -17.01 4.29
CA LYS A 111 -4.29 -17.28 3.92
C LYS A 111 -3.94 -18.78 3.99
N LEU A 112 -4.35 -19.44 5.06
CA LEU A 112 -4.13 -20.89 5.22
C LEU A 112 -4.87 -21.71 4.15
N ARG A 113 -6.08 -21.32 3.79
CA ARG A 113 -6.83 -21.97 2.70
C ARG A 113 -6.12 -21.79 1.36
N ARG A 114 -5.65 -20.57 1.05
CA ARG A 114 -4.83 -20.30 -0.13
C ARG A 114 -3.60 -21.19 -0.18
N LEU A 115 -2.85 -21.28 0.92
CA LEU A 115 -1.67 -22.15 1.00
C LEU A 115 -2.05 -23.63 0.74
N LYS A 116 -3.11 -24.12 1.37
CA LYS A 116 -3.59 -25.49 1.14
C LYS A 116 -3.90 -25.76 -0.32
N THR A 117 -4.59 -24.83 -1.00
CA THR A 117 -4.87 -24.94 -2.44
C THR A 117 -3.59 -25.03 -3.26
N LEU A 118 -2.57 -24.23 -2.95
CA LEU A 118 -1.26 -24.32 -3.60
C LEU A 118 -0.55 -25.66 -3.34
N CYS A 119 -0.69 -26.21 -2.14
CA CYS A 119 -0.08 -27.47 -1.75
C CYS A 119 -0.79 -28.71 -2.31
N TRP A 120 -2.08 -28.60 -2.66
CA TRP A 120 -2.84 -29.70 -3.26
C TRP A 120 -2.66 -29.81 -4.78
N ASP A 121 -2.14 -28.80 -5.40
CA ASP A 121 -1.78 -28.80 -6.83
C ASP A 121 -0.31 -29.23 -6.99
N ASP A 122 -0.12 -30.49 -7.34
CA ASP A 122 1.24 -31.08 -7.49
C ASP A 122 2.08 -30.40 -8.61
N SER A 123 1.41 -29.65 -9.51
CA SER A 123 2.07 -28.89 -10.56
C SER A 123 2.61 -27.54 -10.08
N ARG A 124 2.12 -27.02 -8.97
CA ARG A 124 2.50 -25.68 -8.43
C ARG A 124 3.92 -25.71 -7.89
N ARG A 125 4.72 -24.82 -8.48
CA ARG A 125 6.13 -24.63 -8.11
C ARG A 125 6.40 -23.18 -7.86
N GLY A 126 7.41 -22.91 -7.04
CA GLY A 126 7.88 -21.57 -6.73
C GLY A 126 9.32 -21.56 -6.29
N SER A 127 9.91 -20.38 -6.25
CA SER A 127 11.21 -20.18 -5.65
C SER A 127 11.18 -20.42 -4.14
N ALA A 128 12.33 -20.69 -3.55
CA ALA A 128 12.45 -20.85 -2.10
C ALA A 128 11.99 -19.60 -1.32
N ALA A 129 12.06 -18.40 -1.94
CA ALA A 129 11.60 -17.17 -1.34
C ALA A 129 10.06 -17.08 -1.33
N GLU A 130 9.42 -17.33 -2.48
CA GLU A 130 7.95 -17.30 -2.63
C GLU A 130 7.27 -18.35 -1.73
N ILE A 131 7.84 -19.56 -1.66
CA ILE A 131 7.31 -20.61 -0.79
C ILE A 131 7.46 -20.23 0.68
N ALA A 132 8.64 -19.72 1.09
CA ALA A 132 8.85 -19.28 2.47
C ALA A 132 7.89 -18.15 2.86
N GLU A 133 7.62 -17.20 1.95
CA GLU A 133 6.66 -16.12 2.16
C GLU A 133 5.24 -16.68 2.31
N ALA A 134 4.79 -17.53 1.38
CA ALA A 134 3.43 -18.11 1.41
C ALA A 134 3.16 -18.93 2.68
N PHE A 135 4.13 -19.69 3.14
CA PHE A 135 4.02 -20.48 4.38
C PHE A 135 3.99 -19.57 5.60
N THR A 136 4.88 -18.57 5.67
CA THR A 136 4.95 -17.61 6.77
C THR A 136 3.68 -16.78 6.86
N ASP A 137 3.15 -16.30 5.73
CA ASP A 137 1.88 -15.59 5.65
C ASP A 137 0.69 -16.43 6.15
N ALA A 138 0.73 -17.73 5.90
CA ALA A 138 -0.26 -18.69 6.40
C ALA A 138 -0.04 -19.09 7.88
N GLY A 139 0.93 -18.48 8.57
CA GLY A 139 1.23 -18.75 9.98
C GLY A 139 2.09 -19.97 10.21
N ILE A 140 2.70 -20.52 9.18
CA ILE A 140 3.62 -21.66 9.27
C ILE A 140 5.05 -21.11 9.02
N PRO A 141 5.86 -20.86 10.05
CA PRO A 141 7.15 -20.20 9.90
C PRO A 141 8.16 -21.12 9.19
N VAL A 142 8.41 -20.85 7.92
CA VAL A 142 9.42 -21.53 7.10
C VAL A 142 10.42 -20.51 6.58
N ARG A 143 11.71 -20.70 6.89
CA ARG A 143 12.77 -19.81 6.43
C ARG A 143 13.32 -20.26 5.07
N ARG A 144 13.56 -19.31 4.16
CA ARG A 144 14.23 -19.58 2.87
C ARG A 144 15.52 -20.40 3.04
N GLY A 145 16.34 -20.08 4.06
CA GLY A 145 17.58 -20.82 4.35
C GLY A 145 17.31 -22.29 4.67
N THR A 146 16.22 -22.60 5.39
CA THR A 146 15.83 -23.97 5.70
C THR A 146 15.50 -24.77 4.43
N LEU A 147 14.76 -24.16 3.50
CA LEU A 147 14.43 -24.78 2.21
C LEU A 147 15.70 -25.08 1.41
N ASN A 148 16.64 -24.14 1.33
CA ASN A 148 17.92 -24.35 0.64
C ASN A 148 18.73 -25.48 1.27
N VAL A 149 18.76 -25.58 2.61
CA VAL A 149 19.42 -26.69 3.30
C VAL A 149 18.75 -28.03 3.00
N TRP A 150 17.41 -28.08 2.90
CA TRP A 150 16.71 -29.32 2.53
C TRP A 150 16.99 -29.74 1.09
N VAL A 151 17.08 -28.80 0.15
CA VAL A 151 17.50 -29.07 -1.23
C VAL A 151 18.93 -29.61 -1.26
N ASN A 152 19.89 -28.96 -0.61
CA ASN A 152 21.28 -29.37 -0.58
C ASN A 152 21.50 -30.75 0.07
N ARG A 153 20.63 -31.12 1.01
CA ARG A 153 20.67 -32.44 1.68
C ARG A 153 19.87 -33.51 0.92
N GLY A 154 19.30 -33.19 -0.25
CA GLY A 154 18.51 -34.13 -1.03
C GLY A 154 17.15 -34.50 -0.42
N LYS A 155 16.71 -33.78 0.63
CA LYS A 155 15.40 -34.00 1.26
C LYS A 155 14.24 -33.40 0.46
N LEU A 156 14.53 -32.37 -0.35
CA LEU A 156 13.56 -31.66 -1.17
C LEU A 156 14.02 -31.66 -2.63
N PRO A 157 13.25 -32.26 -3.54
CA PRO A 157 13.59 -32.25 -4.96
C PRO A 157 13.49 -30.82 -5.52
N SER A 158 14.49 -30.40 -6.30
CA SER A 158 14.48 -29.14 -7.00
C SER A 158 14.42 -29.36 -8.52
N SER A 159 13.72 -28.49 -9.21
CA SER A 159 13.62 -28.47 -10.67
C SER A 159 13.99 -27.09 -11.21
N PRO A 160 14.25 -26.94 -12.53
CA PRO A 160 14.45 -25.63 -13.15
C PRO A 160 13.26 -24.65 -12.93
N GLN A 161 12.08 -25.20 -12.67
CA GLN A 161 10.85 -24.44 -12.41
C GLN A 161 10.67 -24.09 -10.92
N GLY A 162 11.58 -24.51 -10.04
CA GLY A 162 11.55 -24.29 -8.60
C GLY A 162 11.17 -25.54 -7.80
N LEU A 163 10.72 -25.29 -6.55
CA LEU A 163 10.33 -26.31 -5.58
C LEU A 163 8.82 -26.50 -5.61
N ALA A 164 8.34 -27.73 -5.37
CA ALA A 164 6.91 -28.00 -5.26
C ALA A 164 6.37 -27.62 -3.87
N TYR A 165 5.25 -26.90 -3.84
CA TYR A 165 4.58 -26.55 -2.59
C TYR A 165 4.15 -27.78 -1.78
N CYS A 166 3.65 -28.81 -2.44
CA CYS A 166 3.23 -30.07 -1.80
C CYS A 166 4.39 -30.77 -1.08
N ASP A 167 5.60 -30.81 -1.65
CA ASP A 167 6.74 -31.48 -1.04
C ASP A 167 7.22 -30.72 0.21
N VAL A 168 7.25 -29.39 0.14
CA VAL A 168 7.56 -28.54 1.31
C VAL A 168 6.52 -28.76 2.41
N TYR A 169 5.22 -28.78 2.06
CA TYR A 169 4.15 -29.01 3.02
C TYR A 169 4.30 -30.36 3.73
N ARG A 170 4.58 -31.44 3.00
CA ARG A 170 4.83 -32.77 3.56
C ARG A 170 5.98 -32.80 4.55
N LEU A 171 7.09 -32.11 4.22
CA LEU A 171 8.26 -32.02 5.10
C LEU A 171 8.00 -31.20 6.36
N VAL A 172 7.23 -30.11 6.24
CA VAL A 172 6.91 -29.25 7.39
C VAL A 172 5.93 -29.92 8.33
N ILE A 173 4.87 -30.55 7.82
CA ILE A 173 3.86 -31.20 8.65
C ILE A 173 4.33 -32.59 9.10
N GLY A 174 5.00 -33.35 8.24
CA GLY A 174 5.51 -34.68 8.57
C GLY A 174 6.75 -34.68 9.49
N GLY A 175 7.49 -33.58 9.59
CA GLY A 175 8.60 -33.41 10.51
C GLY A 175 8.21 -32.93 11.92
N ALA A 176 6.91 -32.68 12.14
CA ALA A 176 6.33 -32.29 13.43
C ALA A 176 5.74 -33.50 14.22
N ALA A 177 5.98 -34.73 13.74
CA ALA A 177 5.60 -35.98 14.40
C ALA A 177 6.80 -36.63 15.09
#